data_ec4597e79382cbc7f7207ccaaa7bb6ea
#
_entry.id   ec4597e79382cbc7f7207ccaaa7bb6ea
#
_cell.length_a   1.000
_cell.length_b   1.000
_cell.length_c   1.000
_cell.angle_alpha   90.00
_cell.angle_beta   90.00
_cell.angle_gamma   90.00
#
_symmetry.space_group_name_H-M   'P 1'
#
loop_
_entity.id
_entity.type
_entity.pdbx_description
1 polymer ?
#
loop_
_entity_poly.entity_id
_entity_poly.type
_entity_poly.pdbx_seq_one_letter_code
_entity_poly.pdbx_strand_id
1 'polypeptide(L)'
;MAEKFYDNKNFKILKINKKTENISMLIIELCILLLLVFFLKIKRFYINDIGLFFSAFGAVLVSAFPFSIVHEYIHLLSYPKKSRKKIIFKMKNLQPIMSVESDAKMSKCRTLIMLISPTLVLAIIPIFLSFIIKNLILMTFLIFFGFSSLAMSVSDIYFFIVILLKMRNNELFYQEDNKIYIFKK
;
A
#
# COMPACT_ATOMS: atom_id res chain seq x y z
N MET A 1 2.53 -17.95 -20.36
CA MET A 1 2.78 -18.68 -19.09
C MET A 1 1.48 -19.05 -18.35
N ALA A 2 0.39 -18.34 -18.61
CA ALA A 2 -0.93 -18.61 -18.03
C ALA A 2 -1.50 -20.01 -18.38
N GLU A 3 -1.22 -20.54 -19.57
CA GLU A 3 -1.81 -21.83 -20.04
C GLU A 3 -1.43 -23.05 -19.20
N LYS A 4 -0.31 -23.03 -18.48
CA LYS A 4 0.13 -24.18 -17.65
C LYS A 4 -0.66 -24.38 -16.35
N PHE A 5 -1.51 -23.43 -15.96
CA PHE A 5 -2.23 -23.47 -14.67
C PHE A 5 -3.72 -23.78 -14.81
N TYR A 6 -4.26 -23.83 -16.01
CA TYR A 6 -5.70 -24.02 -16.24
C TYR A 6 -6.22 -25.45 -15.99
N ASP A 7 -5.31 -26.41 -15.80
CA ASP A 7 -5.70 -27.83 -15.67
C ASP A 7 -6.12 -28.24 -14.24
N ASN A 8 -6.14 -27.29 -13.28
CA ASN A 8 -6.55 -27.60 -11.91
C ASN A 8 -7.92 -26.97 -11.59
N LYS A 9 -8.97 -27.79 -11.55
CA LYS A 9 -10.37 -27.45 -11.20
C LYS A 9 -10.55 -26.82 -9.80
N ASN A 10 -9.47 -26.48 -9.07
CA ASN A 10 -9.50 -26.07 -7.67
C ASN A 10 -9.15 -24.59 -7.42
N PHE A 11 -9.36 -23.69 -8.39
CA PHE A 11 -9.17 -22.27 -8.16
C PHE A 11 -10.48 -21.49 -8.22
N LYS A 12 -10.54 -20.43 -7.43
CA LYS A 12 -11.63 -19.43 -7.43
C LYS A 12 -11.04 -18.08 -7.81
N ILE A 13 -11.59 -17.47 -8.87
CA ILE A 13 -11.25 -16.07 -9.17
C ILE A 13 -11.99 -15.19 -8.16
N LEU A 14 -11.24 -14.35 -7.45
CA LEU A 14 -11.83 -13.35 -6.57
C LEU A 14 -12.41 -12.21 -7.44
N LYS A 15 -13.69 -12.34 -7.78
CA LYS A 15 -14.40 -11.27 -8.48
C LYS A 15 -14.60 -10.09 -7.53
N ILE A 16 -13.95 -8.97 -7.83
CA ILE A 16 -14.13 -7.71 -7.13
C ILE A 16 -14.94 -6.80 -8.06
N ASN A 17 -16.04 -6.28 -7.55
CA ASN A 17 -16.82 -5.30 -8.28
C ASN A 17 -16.06 -3.97 -8.28
N LYS A 18 -15.65 -3.50 -9.45
CA LYS A 18 -14.86 -2.27 -9.61
C LYS A 18 -15.52 -1.03 -9.00
N LYS A 19 -16.86 -0.96 -9.04
CA LYS A 19 -17.59 0.13 -8.40
C LYS A 19 -17.45 0.09 -6.88
N THR A 20 -17.59 -1.09 -6.28
CA THR A 20 -17.41 -1.29 -4.83
C THR A 20 -15.97 -1.02 -4.41
N GLU A 21 -14.99 -1.46 -5.20
CA GLU A 21 -13.57 -1.19 -4.99
C GLU A 21 -13.30 0.32 -4.93
N ASN A 22 -13.74 1.07 -5.96
CA ASN A 22 -13.53 2.52 -6.03
C ASN A 22 -14.20 3.26 -4.85
N ILE A 23 -15.43 2.88 -4.48
CA ILE A 23 -16.14 3.49 -3.34
C ILE A 23 -15.40 3.20 -2.03
N SER A 24 -14.94 1.95 -1.83
CA SER A 24 -14.22 1.58 -0.62
C SER A 24 -12.88 2.31 -0.51
N MET A 25 -12.14 2.44 -1.60
CA MET A 25 -10.89 3.20 -1.62
C MET A 25 -11.12 4.69 -1.30
N LEU A 26 -12.16 5.29 -1.88
CA LEU A 26 -12.54 6.69 -1.57
C LEU A 26 -12.89 6.88 -0.08
N ILE A 27 -13.59 5.92 0.54
CA ILE A 27 -13.89 5.96 1.96
C ILE A 27 -12.61 5.89 2.79
N ILE A 28 -11.68 5.01 2.43
CA ILE A 28 -10.38 4.88 3.12
C ILE A 28 -9.60 6.21 3.00
N GLU A 29 -9.52 6.79 1.80
CA GLU A 29 -8.85 8.10 1.58
C GLU A 29 -9.47 9.21 2.43
N LEU A 30 -10.80 9.28 2.48
CA LEU A 30 -11.51 10.26 3.32
C LEU A 30 -11.20 10.05 4.81
N CYS A 31 -11.16 8.81 5.28
CA CYS A 31 -10.77 8.49 6.67
C CYS A 31 -9.32 8.92 6.96
N ILE A 32 -8.40 8.71 6.03
CA ILE A 32 -7.00 9.15 6.17
C ILE A 32 -6.91 10.67 6.25
N LEU A 33 -7.65 11.39 5.40
CA LEU A 33 -7.70 12.85 5.42
C LEU A 33 -8.26 13.38 6.76
N LEU A 34 -9.35 12.79 7.24
CA LEU A 34 -9.93 13.16 8.54
C LEU A 34 -8.95 12.89 9.69
N LEU A 35 -8.23 11.77 9.65
CA LEU A 35 -7.18 11.46 10.63
C LEU A 35 -6.04 12.49 10.58
N LEU A 36 -5.61 12.92 9.40
CA LEU A 36 -4.60 13.99 9.28
C LEU A 36 -5.09 15.29 9.91
N VAL A 37 -6.30 15.74 9.57
CA VAL A 37 -6.89 16.97 10.13
C VAL A 37 -6.99 16.87 11.64
N PHE A 38 -7.47 15.75 12.17
CA PHE A 38 -7.57 15.50 13.61
C PHE A 38 -6.19 15.53 14.28
N PHE A 39 -5.19 14.89 13.65
CA PHE A 39 -3.82 14.86 14.14
C PHE A 39 -3.20 16.27 14.21
N LEU A 40 -3.35 17.08 13.14
CA LEU A 40 -2.87 18.46 13.10
C LEU A 40 -3.56 19.32 14.18
N LYS A 41 -4.86 19.12 14.41
CA LYS A 41 -5.60 19.81 15.47
C LYS A 41 -5.09 19.46 16.87
N ILE A 42 -4.84 18.17 17.16
CA ILE A 42 -4.28 17.73 18.45
C ILE A 42 -2.90 18.34 18.68
N LYS A 43 -2.06 18.35 17.66
CA LYS A 43 -0.71 18.94 17.74
C LYS A 43 -0.72 20.46 17.75
N ARG A 44 -1.89 21.11 17.64
CA ARG A 44 -2.04 22.57 17.49
C ARG A 44 -1.11 23.13 16.41
N PHE A 45 -1.02 22.37 15.32
CA PHE A 45 -0.07 22.61 14.26
C PHE A 45 -0.64 23.62 13.26
N TYR A 46 0.07 24.74 13.05
CA TYR A 46 -0.28 25.75 12.05
C TYR A 46 0.93 25.94 11.13
N ILE A 47 0.71 25.92 9.83
CA ILE A 47 1.76 26.21 8.83
C ILE A 47 1.84 27.73 8.70
N ASN A 48 2.55 28.40 9.62
CA ASN A 48 2.70 29.85 9.64
C ASN A 48 4.05 30.30 9.04
N ASP A 49 4.94 29.37 8.74
CA ASP A 49 6.29 29.59 8.29
C ASP A 49 6.51 28.95 6.92
N ILE A 50 7.23 29.67 6.05
CA ILE A 50 7.57 29.20 4.71
C ILE A 50 8.43 27.92 4.75
N GLY A 51 9.28 27.76 5.78
CA GLY A 51 10.07 26.55 6.00
C GLY A 51 9.20 25.32 6.29
N LEU A 52 8.12 25.47 7.07
CA LEU A 52 7.17 24.42 7.34
C LEU A 52 6.37 24.03 6.09
N PHE A 53 5.99 25.04 5.28
CA PHE A 53 5.34 24.79 4.00
C PHE A 53 6.23 23.95 3.07
N PHE A 54 7.50 24.33 2.87
CA PHE A 54 8.42 23.57 2.04
C PHE A 54 8.71 22.18 2.60
N SER A 55 8.76 22.04 3.92
CA SER A 55 8.90 20.74 4.58
C SER A 55 7.72 19.82 4.28
N ALA A 56 6.48 20.31 4.41
CA ALA A 56 5.27 19.56 4.11
C ALA A 56 5.20 19.19 2.62
N PHE A 57 5.42 20.16 1.75
CA PHE A 57 5.41 19.96 0.29
C PHE A 57 6.49 18.99 -0.17
N GLY A 58 7.73 19.16 0.33
CA GLY A 58 8.84 18.25 0.05
C GLY A 58 8.55 16.82 0.52
N ALA A 59 7.92 16.65 1.68
CA ALA A 59 7.53 15.34 2.18
C ALA A 59 6.54 14.62 1.25
N VAL A 60 5.54 15.34 0.71
CA VAL A 60 4.59 14.79 -0.26
C VAL A 60 5.29 14.40 -1.55
N LEU A 61 6.17 15.26 -2.10
CA LEU A 61 6.92 14.96 -3.31
C LEU A 61 7.84 13.74 -3.13
N VAL A 62 8.53 13.67 -2.01
CA VAL A 62 9.46 12.57 -1.69
C VAL A 62 8.68 11.24 -1.54
N SER A 63 7.51 11.26 -0.89
CA SER A 63 6.69 10.06 -0.80
C SER A 63 6.17 9.61 -2.17
N ALA A 64 5.70 10.54 -3.01
CA ALA A 64 5.04 10.24 -4.29
C ALA A 64 6.02 9.71 -5.36
N PHE A 65 7.26 10.19 -5.41
CA PHE A 65 8.20 9.82 -6.46
C PHE A 65 9.25 8.78 -6.01
N PRO A 66 10.29 9.14 -5.22
CA PRO A 66 11.33 8.15 -4.91
C PRO A 66 10.83 7.04 -3.99
N PHE A 67 9.94 7.34 -3.05
CA PHE A 67 9.46 6.34 -2.09
C PHE A 67 8.36 5.43 -2.64
N SER A 68 7.74 5.76 -3.78
CA SER A 68 6.91 4.77 -4.49
C SER A 68 7.73 3.55 -4.95
N ILE A 69 8.98 3.76 -5.36
CA ILE A 69 9.90 2.65 -5.70
C ILE A 69 10.23 1.82 -4.46
N VAL A 70 10.49 2.49 -3.32
CA VAL A 70 10.77 1.82 -2.04
C VAL A 70 9.54 1.02 -1.57
N HIS A 71 8.35 1.56 -1.77
CA HIS A 71 7.08 0.90 -1.47
C HIS A 71 6.97 -0.45 -2.19
N GLU A 72 7.15 -0.45 -3.52
CA GLU A 72 7.12 -1.67 -4.32
C GLU A 72 8.26 -2.65 -3.96
N TYR A 73 9.43 -2.11 -3.60
CA TYR A 73 10.54 -2.93 -3.14
C TYR A 73 10.24 -3.66 -1.82
N ILE A 74 9.53 -3.02 -0.89
CA ILE A 74 9.09 -3.65 0.36
C ILE A 74 8.12 -4.81 0.07
N HIS A 75 7.19 -4.64 -0.88
CA HIS A 75 6.36 -5.75 -1.35
C HIS A 75 7.21 -6.90 -1.88
N LEU A 76 8.19 -6.59 -2.73
CA LEU A 76 9.08 -7.58 -3.34
C LEU A 76 9.86 -8.39 -2.30
N LEU A 77 10.30 -7.77 -1.19
CA LEU A 77 10.97 -8.47 -0.09
C LEU A 77 10.06 -9.47 0.62
N SER A 78 8.76 -9.21 0.66
CA SER A 78 7.77 -10.06 1.33
C SER A 78 7.47 -11.35 0.57
N TYR A 79 7.74 -11.42 -0.73
CA TYR A 79 7.57 -12.62 -1.53
C TYR A 79 8.60 -13.72 -1.17
N PRO A 80 8.29 -15.00 -1.39
CA PRO A 80 9.22 -16.12 -1.15
C PRO A 80 10.53 -15.92 -1.91
N LYS A 81 11.69 -16.23 -1.27
CA LYS A 81 13.01 -16.04 -1.88
C LYS A 81 13.20 -16.82 -3.19
N LYS A 82 12.58 -17.99 -3.31
CA LYS A 82 12.70 -18.89 -4.48
C LYS A 82 11.76 -18.53 -5.65
N SER A 83 10.87 -17.56 -5.49
CA SER A 83 9.94 -17.14 -6.56
C SER A 83 10.62 -16.21 -7.56
N ARG A 84 10.20 -16.30 -8.82
CA ARG A 84 10.55 -15.29 -9.82
C ARG A 84 9.75 -14.04 -9.53
N LYS A 85 10.43 -12.91 -9.49
CA LYS A 85 9.85 -11.62 -9.10
C LYS A 85 10.30 -10.58 -10.09
N LYS A 86 9.40 -9.66 -10.45
CA LYS A 86 9.73 -8.51 -11.28
C LYS A 86 8.90 -7.31 -10.86
N ILE A 87 9.51 -6.14 -10.88
CA ILE A 87 8.80 -4.88 -10.80
C ILE A 87 8.40 -4.52 -12.22
N ILE A 88 7.13 -4.25 -12.44
CA ILE A 88 6.59 -3.84 -13.72
C ILE A 88 6.22 -2.38 -13.64
N PHE A 89 6.73 -1.62 -14.59
CA PHE A 89 6.36 -0.23 -14.80
C PHE A 89 5.42 -0.16 -16.00
N LYS A 90 4.19 0.31 -15.77
CA LYS A 90 3.18 0.52 -16.82
C LYS A 90 2.74 1.97 -16.81
N MET A 91 2.61 2.57 -17.98
CA MET A 91 1.93 3.86 -18.14
C MET A 91 0.47 3.62 -18.47
N LYS A 92 -0.45 4.14 -17.67
CA LYS A 92 -1.88 4.09 -17.92
C LYS A 92 -2.46 5.50 -17.78
N ASN A 93 -3.05 6.03 -18.86
CA ASN A 93 -3.63 7.37 -18.88
C ASN A 93 -2.66 8.46 -18.34
N LEU A 94 -1.39 8.44 -18.78
CA LEU A 94 -0.30 9.32 -18.32
C LEU A 94 0.08 9.17 -16.84
N GLN A 95 -0.49 8.19 -16.13
CA GLN A 95 -0.11 7.88 -14.75
C GLN A 95 0.87 6.70 -14.74
N PRO A 96 2.06 6.87 -14.16
CA PRO A 96 2.98 5.76 -13.95
C PRO A 96 2.41 4.85 -12.87
N ILE A 97 2.20 3.58 -13.22
CA ILE A 97 1.79 2.54 -12.27
C ILE A 97 2.94 1.57 -12.12
N MET A 98 3.42 1.42 -10.92
CA MET A 98 4.36 0.38 -10.54
C MET A 98 3.62 -0.76 -9.87
N SER A 99 4.03 -1.98 -10.12
CA SER A 99 3.47 -3.16 -9.46
C SER A 99 4.49 -4.29 -9.41
N VAL A 100 4.44 -5.09 -8.37
CA VAL A 100 5.24 -6.32 -8.26
C VAL A 100 4.43 -7.49 -8.78
N GLU A 101 5.00 -8.24 -9.73
CA GLU A 101 4.47 -9.52 -10.15
C GLU A 101 5.38 -10.66 -9.70
N SER A 102 4.78 -11.76 -9.30
CA SER A 102 5.50 -12.97 -8.89
C SER A 102 4.71 -14.22 -9.24
N ASP A 103 5.42 -15.30 -9.57
CA ASP A 103 4.86 -16.64 -9.77
C ASP A 103 4.56 -17.38 -8.46
N ALA A 104 4.73 -16.73 -7.33
CA ALA A 104 4.56 -17.34 -6.01
C ALA A 104 3.10 -17.49 -5.62
N LYS A 105 2.75 -18.71 -5.20
CA LYS A 105 1.53 -18.95 -4.42
C LYS A 105 1.81 -18.70 -2.94
N MET A 106 1.07 -17.79 -2.32
CA MET A 106 1.31 -17.36 -0.94
C MET A 106 0.16 -17.76 -0.01
N SER A 107 0.50 -18.13 1.23
CA SER A 107 -0.51 -18.33 2.27
C SER A 107 -1.17 -17.00 2.66
N LYS A 108 -2.36 -17.07 3.24
CA LYS A 108 -3.10 -15.90 3.74
C LYS A 108 -2.23 -14.99 4.61
N CYS A 109 -1.59 -15.54 5.64
CA CYS A 109 -0.75 -14.76 6.56
C CYS A 109 0.37 -14.01 5.81
N ARG A 110 1.07 -14.69 4.90
CA ARG A 110 2.14 -14.06 4.11
C ARG A 110 1.62 -12.97 3.18
N THR A 111 0.45 -13.17 2.57
CA THR A 111 -0.20 -12.16 1.72
C THR A 111 -0.58 -10.93 2.55
N LEU A 112 -1.13 -11.11 3.75
CA LEU A 112 -1.47 -10.01 4.65
C LEU A 112 -0.22 -9.22 5.08
N ILE A 113 0.88 -9.92 5.43
CA ILE A 113 2.17 -9.27 5.75
C ILE A 113 2.69 -8.48 4.55
N MET A 114 2.64 -9.05 3.34
CA MET A 114 3.06 -8.37 2.12
C MET A 114 2.27 -7.06 1.91
N LEU A 115 0.95 -7.11 2.04
CA LEU A 115 0.10 -5.94 1.80
C LEU A 115 0.27 -4.84 2.85
N ILE A 116 0.50 -5.19 4.13
CA ILE A 116 0.59 -4.19 5.20
C ILE A 116 2.01 -3.65 5.42
N SER A 117 3.05 -4.36 4.96
CA SER A 117 4.45 -4.01 5.27
C SER A 117 4.88 -2.62 4.79
N PRO A 118 4.54 -2.13 3.57
CA PRO A 118 4.88 -0.76 3.17
C PRO A 118 4.18 0.28 4.04
N THR A 119 2.90 0.06 4.37
CA THR A 119 2.13 0.94 5.24
C THR A 119 2.77 1.07 6.62
N LEU A 120 3.21 -0.04 7.22
CA LEU A 120 3.89 -0.02 8.52
C LEU A 120 5.21 0.76 8.45
N VAL A 121 6.03 0.49 7.45
CA VAL A 121 7.38 1.07 7.34
C VAL A 121 7.34 2.53 6.91
N LEU A 122 6.58 2.87 5.88
CA LEU A 122 6.60 4.19 5.23
C LEU A 122 5.55 5.16 5.80
N ALA A 123 4.52 4.68 6.48
CA ALA A 123 3.51 5.55 7.06
C ALA A 123 3.53 5.51 8.60
N ILE A 124 3.30 4.37 9.21
CA ILE A 124 3.11 4.28 10.67
C ILE A 124 4.38 4.68 11.43
N ILE A 125 5.56 4.18 11.02
CA ILE A 125 6.84 4.52 11.68
C ILE A 125 7.12 6.02 11.61
N PRO A 126 7.08 6.73 10.46
CA PRO A 126 7.27 8.17 10.40
C PRO A 126 6.26 8.96 11.24
N ILE A 127 4.97 8.60 11.20
CA ILE A 127 3.96 9.24 12.04
C ILE A 127 4.30 9.07 13.51
N PHE A 128 4.69 7.87 13.94
CA PHE A 128 5.09 7.61 15.32
C PHE A 128 6.33 8.42 15.73
N LEU A 129 7.36 8.46 14.88
CA LEU A 129 8.56 9.24 15.13
C LEU A 129 8.27 10.74 15.28
N SER A 130 7.26 11.26 14.59
CA SER A 130 6.85 12.67 14.72
C SER A 130 6.39 13.06 16.12
N PHE A 131 6.01 12.10 16.99
CA PHE A 131 5.67 12.38 18.39
C PHE A 131 6.90 12.60 19.26
N ILE A 132 8.04 12.04 18.89
CA ILE A 132 9.29 12.05 19.67
C ILE A 132 10.18 13.22 19.26
N ILE A 133 10.12 13.62 17.99
CA ILE A 133 10.98 14.64 17.42
C ILE A 133 10.52 16.04 17.82
N LYS A 134 11.45 16.84 18.37
CA LYS A 134 11.20 18.22 18.81
C LYS A 134 11.45 19.25 17.69
N ASN A 135 12.27 18.91 16.69
CA ASN A 135 12.54 19.81 15.57
C ASN A 135 11.28 19.95 14.72
N LEU A 136 10.73 21.17 14.64
CA LEU A 136 9.44 21.45 14.01
C LEU A 136 9.44 21.13 12.51
N ILE A 137 10.52 21.42 11.80
CA ILE A 137 10.67 21.17 10.36
C ILE A 137 10.65 19.66 10.10
N LEU A 138 11.47 18.89 10.85
CA LEU A 138 11.54 17.44 10.70
C LEU A 138 10.24 16.77 11.16
N MET A 139 9.60 17.26 12.22
CA MET A 139 8.30 16.77 12.66
C MET A 139 7.25 16.96 11.56
N THR A 140 7.21 18.14 10.94
CA THR A 140 6.31 18.46 9.81
C THR A 140 6.58 17.50 8.65
N PHE A 141 7.84 17.33 8.26
CA PHE A 141 8.22 16.39 7.21
C PHE A 141 7.67 14.99 7.49
N LEU A 142 7.90 14.45 8.69
CA LEU A 142 7.48 13.09 9.05
C LEU A 142 5.96 12.92 9.07
N ILE A 143 5.21 13.95 9.53
CA ILE A 143 3.75 13.93 9.52
C ILE A 143 3.24 13.83 8.07
N PHE A 144 3.64 14.76 7.21
CA PHE A 144 3.15 14.83 5.84
C PHE A 144 3.67 13.65 5.00
N PHE A 145 4.90 13.21 5.20
CA PHE A 145 5.44 12.01 4.58
C PHE A 145 4.67 10.75 4.97
N GLY A 146 4.39 10.57 6.26
CA GLY A 146 3.66 9.40 6.74
C GLY A 146 2.22 9.37 6.25
N PHE A 147 1.50 10.50 6.29
CA PHE A 147 0.12 10.54 5.80
C PHE A 147 0.02 10.44 4.28
N SER A 148 0.94 11.02 3.51
CA SER A 148 0.97 10.83 2.06
C SER A 148 1.34 9.40 1.67
N SER A 149 2.27 8.75 2.38
CA SER A 149 2.57 7.32 2.19
C SER A 149 1.36 6.44 2.56
N LEU A 150 0.58 6.81 3.57
CA LEU A 150 -0.65 6.12 3.93
C LEU A 150 -1.70 6.24 2.82
N ALA A 151 -1.85 7.43 2.24
CA ALA A 151 -2.73 7.65 1.09
C ALA A 151 -2.31 6.83 -0.14
N MET A 152 -1.02 6.69 -0.40
CA MET A 152 -0.52 5.81 -1.47
C MET A 152 -0.81 4.33 -1.23
N SER A 153 -0.90 3.91 0.03
CA SER A 153 -1.18 2.52 0.42
C SER A 153 -2.67 2.16 0.45
N VAL A 154 -3.57 3.04 -0.02
CA VAL A 154 -5.03 2.82 0.05
C VAL A 154 -5.45 1.51 -0.63
N SER A 155 -4.89 1.20 -1.80
CA SER A 155 -5.16 -0.05 -2.51
C SER A 155 -4.73 -1.27 -1.70
N ASP A 156 -3.56 -1.21 -1.05
CA ASP A 156 -3.04 -2.31 -0.25
C ASP A 156 -3.89 -2.54 0.99
N ILE A 157 -4.31 -1.46 1.66
CA ILE A 157 -5.23 -1.51 2.80
C ILE A 157 -6.56 -2.13 2.38
N TYR A 158 -7.10 -1.72 1.24
CA TYR A 158 -8.32 -2.31 0.69
C TYR A 158 -8.15 -3.81 0.44
N PHE A 159 -7.10 -4.22 -0.29
CA PHE A 159 -6.84 -5.63 -0.55
C PHE A 159 -6.52 -6.42 0.72
N PHE A 160 -5.84 -5.82 1.69
CA PHE A 160 -5.64 -6.42 3.00
C PHE A 160 -6.97 -6.80 3.66
N ILE A 161 -7.94 -5.87 3.69
CA ILE A 161 -9.28 -6.12 4.25
C ILE A 161 -10.00 -7.21 3.45
N VAL A 162 -9.96 -7.14 2.12
CA VAL A 162 -10.61 -8.14 1.26
C VAL A 162 -10.04 -9.55 1.49
N ILE A 163 -8.72 -9.68 1.54
CA ILE A 163 -8.04 -10.97 1.78
C ILE A 163 -8.32 -11.47 3.21
N LEU A 164 -8.30 -10.57 4.18
CA LEU A 164 -8.61 -10.90 5.57
C LEU A 164 -10.00 -11.53 5.71
N LEU A 165 -10.99 -10.95 5.02
CA LEU A 165 -12.39 -11.37 5.11
C LEU A 165 -12.76 -12.54 4.20
N LYS A 166 -12.19 -12.60 2.99
CA LYS A 166 -12.64 -13.55 1.95
C LYS A 166 -11.78 -14.79 1.78
N MET A 167 -10.50 -14.75 2.19
CA MET A 167 -9.59 -15.87 2.06
C MET A 167 -9.55 -16.72 3.32
N ARG A 168 -9.64 -18.05 3.18
CA ARG A 168 -9.50 -19.01 4.30
C ARG A 168 -8.01 -19.34 4.57
N ASN A 169 -7.70 -19.82 5.76
CA ASN A 169 -6.31 -20.12 6.15
C ASN A 169 -5.67 -21.28 5.35
N ASN A 170 -6.51 -22.16 4.80
CA ASN A 170 -6.08 -23.29 3.97
C ASN A 170 -6.07 -22.96 2.47
N GLU A 171 -6.16 -21.71 2.10
CA GLU A 171 -6.14 -21.26 0.71
C GLU A 171 -4.80 -20.57 0.40
N LEU A 172 -4.45 -20.54 -0.89
CA LEU A 172 -3.27 -19.88 -1.43
C LEU A 172 -3.67 -18.74 -2.35
N PHE A 173 -3.01 -17.62 -2.18
CA PHE A 173 -3.14 -16.41 -3.00
C PHE A 173 -2.17 -16.45 -4.18
N TYR A 174 -2.63 -16.06 -5.34
CA TYR A 174 -1.81 -15.81 -6.52
C TYR A 174 -2.39 -14.63 -7.30
N GLN A 175 -1.52 -13.78 -7.84
CA GLN A 175 -1.93 -12.63 -8.65
C GLN A 175 -1.23 -12.64 -10.00
N GLU A 176 -2.02 -12.50 -11.06
CA GLU A 176 -1.53 -12.38 -12.44
C GLU A 176 -2.48 -11.47 -13.23
N ASP A 177 -1.95 -10.57 -14.06
CA ASP A 177 -2.72 -9.68 -14.94
C ASP A 177 -3.87 -8.94 -14.25
N ASN A 178 -3.63 -8.39 -13.07
CA ASN A 178 -4.63 -7.72 -12.22
C ASN A 178 -5.81 -8.61 -11.78
N LYS A 179 -5.68 -9.93 -11.91
CA LYS A 179 -6.66 -10.89 -11.39
C LYS A 179 -6.10 -11.60 -10.16
N ILE A 180 -6.95 -11.76 -9.17
CA ILE A 180 -6.61 -12.49 -7.95
C ILE A 180 -7.22 -13.88 -8.03
N TYR A 181 -6.37 -14.88 -7.89
CA TYR A 181 -6.73 -16.28 -7.87
C TYR A 181 -6.55 -16.84 -6.46
N ILE A 182 -7.55 -17.55 -5.98
CA ILE A 182 -7.50 -18.25 -4.69
C ILE A 182 -7.57 -19.74 -4.98
N PHE A 183 -6.57 -20.48 -4.53
CA PHE A 183 -6.45 -21.92 -4.67
C PHE A 183 -6.71 -22.59 -3.34
N LYS A 184 -7.42 -23.72 -3.35
CA LYS A 184 -7.43 -24.61 -2.18
C LYS A 184 -6.08 -25.32 -2.08
N LYS A 185 -5.55 -25.38 -0.87
CA LYS A 185 -4.31 -26.11 -0.56
C LYS A 185 -4.56 -27.61 -0.59
#